data_63400a1dcd0fffa18145416371c9a008
#
_entry.id   63400a1dcd0fffa18145416371c9a008
#
_cell.length_a   1.000
_cell.length_b   1.000
_cell.length_c   1.000
_cell.angle_alpha   90.00
_cell.angle_beta   90.00
_cell.angle_gamma   90.00
#
_symmetry.space_group_name_H-M   'P 1'
#
loop_
_entity.id
_entity.type
_entity.pdbx_description
1 polymer ?
#
loop_
_entity_poly.entity_id
_entity_poly.type
_entity_poly.pdbx_seq_one_letter_code
_entity_poly.pdbx_strand_id
1 'polypeptide(L)'
;MLMEEISAITVQDLQSVPVAIKHDKSAYEAVVTMFLEDVGTVFVLDEEGMLNGILSRKDLLKAAINNNDLRDIPVVMVMTPISKIIVATPDEPAASAARRLIDNEIDCLPVVKIIDEKKRMYQVLGRITKTNFTRLLVDLAEGKGGNYHNNEA
;
A
#
# COMPACT_ATOMS: atom_id res chain seq x y z
N MET A 1 27.71 5.81 4.20
CA MET A 1 26.84 6.32 5.29
C MET A 1 25.41 5.95 5.02
N LEU A 2 24.61 5.83 6.05
CA LEU A 2 23.22 5.34 5.95
C LEU A 2 22.37 6.12 4.93
N MET A 3 22.49 7.43 4.90
CA MET A 3 21.74 8.27 3.94
C MET A 3 22.11 7.99 2.48
N GLU A 4 23.37 7.72 2.20
CA GLU A 4 23.81 7.36 0.85
C GLU A 4 23.30 5.99 0.44
N GLU A 5 23.30 5.03 1.37
CA GLU A 5 22.80 3.68 1.14
C GLU A 5 21.29 3.70 0.88
N ILE A 6 20.52 4.46 1.67
CA ILE A 6 19.08 4.61 1.49
C ILE A 6 18.75 5.33 0.18
N SER A 7 19.55 6.33 -0.20
CA SER A 7 19.32 7.10 -1.44
C SER A 7 19.51 6.27 -2.71
N ALA A 8 20.29 5.19 -2.62
CA ALA A 8 20.55 4.28 -3.74
C ALA A 8 19.44 3.24 -3.93
N ILE A 9 18.53 3.10 -2.97
CA ILE A 9 17.46 2.10 -2.98
C ILE A 9 16.19 2.72 -3.55
N THR A 10 15.55 2.01 -4.50
CA THR A 10 14.27 2.43 -5.08
C THR A 10 13.10 1.74 -4.38
N VAL A 11 11.91 2.27 -4.61
CA VAL A 11 10.66 1.66 -4.12
C VAL A 11 10.53 0.22 -4.64
N GLN A 12 10.89 -0.03 -5.90
CA GLN A 12 10.84 -1.37 -6.49
C GLN A 12 11.70 -2.37 -5.73
N ASP A 13 12.88 -1.95 -5.25
CA ASP A 13 13.78 -2.81 -4.49
C ASP A 13 13.20 -3.24 -3.14
N LEU A 14 12.29 -2.44 -2.60
CA LEU A 14 11.79 -2.56 -1.23
C LEU A 14 10.34 -3.08 -1.14
N GLN A 15 9.55 -2.90 -2.18
CA GLN A 15 8.11 -3.18 -2.18
C GLN A 15 7.77 -4.64 -1.89
N SER A 16 6.57 -4.83 -1.32
CA SER A 16 5.95 -6.14 -1.11
C SER A 16 4.82 -6.37 -2.11
N VAL A 17 4.37 -7.61 -2.21
CA VAL A 17 3.22 -7.99 -3.03
C VAL A 17 1.97 -7.28 -2.50
N PRO A 18 1.14 -6.68 -3.37
CA PRO A 18 -0.08 -6.02 -2.94
C PRO A 18 -1.15 -7.04 -2.54
N VAL A 19 -2.00 -6.64 -1.61
CA VAL A 19 -3.21 -7.38 -1.26
C VAL A 19 -4.40 -6.54 -1.70
N ALA A 20 -5.24 -7.08 -2.55
CA ALA A 20 -6.32 -6.35 -3.18
C ALA A 20 -7.62 -7.15 -3.20
N ILE A 21 -8.74 -6.43 -3.21
CA ILE A 21 -10.08 -6.98 -3.40
C ILE A 21 -10.82 -6.16 -4.46
N LYS A 22 -11.87 -6.73 -5.01
CA LYS A 22 -12.69 -6.03 -6.00
C LYS A 22 -13.68 -5.07 -5.31
N HIS A 23 -14.04 -4.01 -6.00
CA HIS A 23 -14.92 -2.95 -5.50
C HIS A 23 -16.35 -3.42 -5.15
N ASP A 24 -16.77 -4.55 -5.68
CA ASP A 24 -18.10 -5.12 -5.43
C ASP A 24 -18.19 -5.97 -4.15
N LYS A 25 -17.07 -6.10 -3.42
CA LYS A 25 -17.01 -6.88 -2.18
C LYS A 25 -17.54 -6.10 -0.99
N SER A 26 -17.91 -6.83 0.06
CA SER A 26 -18.39 -6.27 1.33
C SER A 26 -17.22 -5.92 2.27
N ALA A 27 -17.52 -5.07 3.25
CA ALA A 27 -16.56 -4.77 4.32
C ALA A 27 -16.18 -6.05 5.10
N TYR A 28 -17.11 -6.99 5.25
CA TYR A 28 -16.83 -8.28 5.88
C TYR A 28 -15.78 -9.08 5.11
N GLU A 29 -15.91 -9.17 3.79
CA GLU A 29 -14.92 -9.84 2.94
C GLU A 29 -13.54 -9.19 3.04
N ALA A 30 -13.49 -7.86 3.21
CA ALA A 30 -12.25 -7.14 3.43
C ALA A 30 -11.62 -7.51 4.79
N VAL A 31 -12.42 -7.63 5.85
CA VAL A 31 -11.94 -8.09 7.18
C VAL A 31 -11.34 -9.48 7.07
N VAL A 32 -12.02 -10.39 6.40
CA VAL A 32 -11.52 -11.78 6.20
C VAL A 32 -10.20 -11.77 5.45
N THR A 33 -10.12 -10.97 4.39
CA THR A 33 -8.87 -10.83 3.60
C THR A 33 -7.73 -10.32 4.46
N MET A 34 -7.95 -9.27 5.25
CA MET A 34 -6.92 -8.72 6.14
C MET A 34 -6.46 -9.75 7.17
N PHE A 35 -7.39 -10.52 7.71
CA PHE A 35 -7.08 -11.55 8.70
C PHE A 35 -6.26 -12.69 8.09
N LEU A 36 -6.69 -13.23 6.94
CA LEU A 36 -6.03 -14.36 6.30
C LEU A 36 -4.65 -13.99 5.73
N GLU A 37 -4.51 -12.77 5.20
CA GLU A 37 -3.26 -12.31 4.61
C GLU A 37 -2.33 -11.61 5.62
N ASP A 38 -2.80 -11.42 6.85
CA ASP A 38 -2.08 -10.72 7.92
C ASP A 38 -1.59 -9.33 7.48
N VAL A 39 -2.50 -8.54 6.96
CA VAL A 39 -2.23 -7.17 6.50
C VAL A 39 -3.18 -6.17 7.14
N GLY A 40 -2.74 -4.92 7.28
CA GLY A 40 -3.54 -3.84 7.84
C GLY A 40 -4.19 -2.93 6.81
N THR A 41 -3.92 -3.16 5.53
CA THR A 41 -4.42 -2.36 4.42
C THR A 41 -4.68 -3.25 3.22
N VAL A 42 -5.81 -3.02 2.55
CA VAL A 42 -6.21 -3.74 1.34
C VAL A 42 -6.54 -2.70 0.28
N PHE A 43 -6.08 -2.94 -0.94
CA PHE A 43 -6.42 -2.09 -2.08
C PHE A 43 -7.72 -2.56 -2.70
N VAL A 44 -8.54 -1.60 -3.11
CA VAL A 44 -9.81 -1.87 -3.78
C VAL A 44 -9.64 -1.57 -5.26
N LEU A 45 -9.93 -2.56 -6.10
CA LEU A 45 -9.78 -2.46 -7.54
C LEU A 45 -11.15 -2.34 -8.23
N ASP A 46 -11.21 -1.55 -9.29
CA ASP A 46 -12.41 -1.44 -10.11
C ASP A 46 -12.55 -2.63 -11.08
N GLU A 47 -13.58 -2.60 -11.92
CA GLU A 47 -13.87 -3.67 -12.90
C GLU A 47 -12.73 -3.92 -13.89
N GLU A 48 -11.93 -2.89 -14.17
CA GLU A 48 -10.80 -2.94 -15.10
C GLU A 48 -9.49 -3.30 -14.39
N GLY A 49 -9.54 -3.54 -13.08
CA GLY A 49 -8.36 -3.86 -12.28
C GLY A 49 -7.53 -2.65 -11.85
N MET A 50 -8.05 -1.44 -12.04
CA MET A 50 -7.39 -0.21 -11.61
C MET A 50 -7.68 0.12 -10.16
N LEU A 51 -6.77 0.85 -9.52
CA LEU A 51 -6.92 1.27 -8.13
C LEU A 51 -8.14 2.18 -7.97
N ASN A 52 -9.09 1.76 -7.14
CA ASN A 52 -10.32 2.49 -6.86
C ASN A 52 -10.34 3.12 -5.48
N GLY A 53 -9.68 2.49 -4.53
CA GLY A 53 -9.64 2.95 -3.14
C GLY A 53 -8.67 2.15 -2.30
N ILE A 54 -8.54 2.58 -1.05
CA ILE A 54 -7.74 1.90 -0.01
C ILE A 54 -8.61 1.73 1.23
N LEU A 55 -8.50 0.57 1.85
CA LEU A 55 -9.23 0.23 3.06
C LEU A 55 -8.25 -0.21 4.14
N SER A 56 -8.30 0.47 5.30
CA SER A 56 -7.45 0.18 6.45
C SER A 56 -8.25 -0.47 7.58
N ARG A 57 -7.54 -1.02 8.57
CA ARG A 57 -8.17 -1.51 9.82
C ARG A 57 -9.01 -0.42 10.48
N LYS A 58 -8.52 0.81 10.49
CA LYS A 58 -9.23 1.95 11.06
C LYS A 58 -10.57 2.18 10.38
N ASP A 59 -10.62 2.09 9.06
CA ASP A 59 -11.86 2.25 8.28
C ASP A 59 -12.89 1.19 8.65
N LEU A 60 -12.44 -0.06 8.81
CA LEU A 60 -13.31 -1.18 9.18
C LEU A 60 -13.80 -1.07 10.61
N LEU A 61 -12.95 -0.62 11.54
CA LEU A 61 -13.34 -0.39 12.93
C LEU A 61 -14.39 0.71 13.02
N LYS A 62 -14.22 1.80 12.27
CA LYS A 62 -15.23 2.86 12.20
C LYS A 62 -16.57 2.36 11.67
N ALA A 63 -16.55 1.56 10.64
CA ALA A 63 -17.76 0.97 10.07
C ALA A 63 -18.46 0.05 11.08
N ALA A 64 -17.70 -0.78 11.78
CA ALA A 64 -18.22 -1.70 12.79
C ALA A 64 -18.86 -1.00 13.98
N ILE A 65 -18.28 0.10 14.44
CA ILE A 65 -18.79 0.87 15.58
C ILE A 65 -20.08 1.61 15.20
N ASN A 66 -20.12 2.19 14.02
CA ASN A 66 -21.25 3.05 13.60
C ASN A 66 -22.44 2.28 13.09
N ASN A 67 -22.27 1.02 12.74
CA ASN A 67 -23.35 0.21 12.18
C ASN A 67 -23.03 -1.28 12.30
N ASN A 68 -23.57 -2.09 12.54
CA ASN A 68 -24.28 -3.22 12.33
C ASN A 68 -23.61 -4.43 11.66
N ASP A 69 -24.01 -4.82 10.50
CA ASP A 69 -23.49 -5.99 9.84
C ASP A 69 -22.56 -5.59 8.69
N LEU A 70 -21.27 -5.88 8.84
CA LEU A 70 -20.27 -5.59 7.83
C LEU A 70 -20.54 -6.31 6.50
N ARG A 71 -21.35 -7.38 6.52
CA ARG A 71 -21.74 -8.10 5.30
C ARG A 71 -22.62 -7.26 4.39
N ASP A 72 -23.35 -6.31 4.96
CA ASP A 72 -24.28 -5.44 4.23
C ASP A 72 -23.66 -4.12 3.79
N ILE A 73 -22.38 -3.89 4.15
CA ILE A 73 -21.66 -2.66 3.83
C ILE A 73 -20.72 -2.93 2.67
N PRO A 74 -20.93 -2.31 1.49
CA PRO A 74 -19.96 -2.39 0.39
C PRO A 74 -18.65 -1.69 0.75
N VAL A 75 -17.52 -2.24 0.32
CA VAL A 75 -16.20 -1.63 0.60
C VAL A 75 -16.10 -0.20 0.09
N VAL A 76 -16.75 0.12 -1.02
CA VAL A 76 -16.75 1.47 -1.61
C VAL A 76 -17.35 2.52 -0.70
N MET A 77 -18.19 2.12 0.27
CA MET A 77 -18.82 3.04 1.23
C MET A 77 -17.90 3.41 2.38
N VAL A 78 -16.86 2.63 2.63
CA VAL A 78 -15.97 2.81 3.80
C VAL A 78 -14.51 3.05 3.44
N MET A 79 -14.12 2.78 2.20
CA MET A 79 -12.76 3.00 1.72
C MET A 79 -12.40 4.47 1.59
N THR A 80 -11.10 4.77 1.61
CA THR A 80 -10.58 6.04 1.13
C THR A 80 -10.61 6.01 -0.41
N PRO A 81 -11.32 6.93 -1.07
CA PRO A 81 -11.45 6.92 -2.52
C PRO A 81 -10.17 7.36 -3.24
N ILE A 82 -10.05 6.98 -4.51
CA ILE A 82 -8.86 7.24 -5.33
C ILE A 82 -8.48 8.74 -5.37
N SER A 83 -9.45 9.64 -5.28
CA SER A 83 -9.21 11.09 -5.28
C SER A 83 -8.36 11.58 -4.10
N LYS A 84 -8.28 10.80 -3.03
CA LYS A 84 -7.55 11.14 -1.79
C LYS A 84 -6.33 10.25 -1.56
N ILE A 85 -6.04 9.35 -2.47
CA ILE A 85 -4.94 8.38 -2.30
C ILE A 85 -3.62 9.00 -2.74
N ILE A 86 -2.59 8.76 -1.94
CA ILE A 86 -1.21 9.08 -2.23
C ILE A 86 -0.54 7.80 -2.70
N VAL A 87 0.15 7.85 -3.82
CA VAL A 87 0.79 6.68 -4.45
C VAL A 87 2.31 6.83 -4.48
N ALA A 88 2.99 5.72 -4.74
CA ALA A 88 4.40 5.67 -5.06
C ALA A 88 4.60 5.00 -6.42
N THR A 89 5.71 5.27 -7.07
CA THR A 89 6.10 4.62 -8.33
C THR A 89 7.34 3.77 -8.11
N PRO A 90 7.55 2.69 -8.90
CA PRO A 90 8.65 1.75 -8.65
C PRO A 90 10.04 2.35 -8.74
N ASP A 91 10.23 3.33 -9.61
CA ASP A 91 11.52 3.91 -9.95
C ASP A 91 11.93 5.08 -9.05
N GLU A 92 11.02 5.57 -8.20
CA GLU A 92 11.39 6.66 -7.30
C GLU A 92 12.27 6.17 -6.14
N PRO A 93 13.09 7.07 -5.54
CA PRO A 93 13.87 6.71 -4.37
C PRO A 93 12.99 6.27 -3.19
N ALA A 94 13.42 5.23 -2.49
CA ALA A 94 12.70 4.74 -1.31
C ALA A 94 12.52 5.85 -0.26
N ALA A 95 13.50 6.73 -0.11
CA ALA A 95 13.43 7.87 0.81
C ALA A 95 12.25 8.80 0.52
N SER A 96 11.89 8.99 -0.75
CA SER A 96 10.72 9.80 -1.14
C SER A 96 9.42 9.20 -0.64
N ALA A 97 9.27 7.89 -0.77
CA ALA A 97 8.10 7.17 -0.26
C ALA A 97 8.05 7.19 1.27
N ALA A 98 9.20 7.04 1.93
CA ALA A 98 9.29 7.14 3.39
C ALA A 98 8.79 8.50 3.89
N ARG A 99 9.17 9.57 3.24
CA ARG A 99 8.71 10.92 3.60
C ARG A 99 7.20 11.07 3.47
N ARG A 100 6.59 10.50 2.41
CA ARG A 100 5.12 10.54 2.26
C ARG A 100 4.41 9.76 3.36
N LEU A 101 4.95 8.62 3.78
CA LEU A 101 4.39 7.86 4.91
C LEU A 101 4.41 8.68 6.20
N ILE A 102 5.54 9.35 6.46
CA ILE A 102 5.73 10.17 7.67
C ILE A 102 4.85 11.43 7.63
N ASP A 103 4.95 12.19 6.55
CA ASP A 103 4.30 13.50 6.43
C ASP A 103 2.76 13.40 6.40
N ASN A 104 2.24 12.30 5.89
CA ASN A 104 0.80 12.07 5.79
C ASN A 104 0.26 11.14 6.88
N GLU A 105 1.11 10.69 7.80
CA GLU A 105 0.74 9.81 8.93
C GLU A 105 0.00 8.55 8.46
N ILE A 106 0.47 7.94 7.39
CA ILE A 106 -0.11 6.72 6.81
C ILE A 106 0.87 5.56 6.92
N ASP A 107 0.35 4.34 6.91
CA ASP A 107 1.14 3.12 7.12
C ASP A 107 1.52 2.41 5.82
N CYS A 108 0.83 2.70 4.72
CA CYS A 108 0.98 1.99 3.47
C CYS A 108 0.72 2.91 2.27
N LEU A 109 1.56 2.78 1.25
CA LEU A 109 1.35 3.40 -0.06
C LEU A 109 1.18 2.31 -1.11
N PRO A 110 0.20 2.43 -2.02
CA PRO A 110 0.20 1.60 -3.21
C PRO A 110 1.33 2.02 -4.13
N VAL A 111 2.04 1.03 -4.66
CA VAL A 111 3.05 1.23 -5.70
C VAL A 111 2.38 0.96 -7.03
N VAL A 112 2.39 1.94 -7.91
CA VAL A 112 1.56 1.91 -9.12
C VAL A 112 2.34 2.22 -10.38
N LYS A 113 1.81 1.71 -11.50
CA LYS A 113 2.11 2.22 -12.83
C LYS A 113 1.01 3.22 -13.19
N ILE A 114 1.40 4.44 -13.54
CA ILE A 114 0.48 5.49 -13.93
C ILE A 114 0.05 5.26 -15.38
N ILE A 115 -1.23 4.96 -15.59
CA ILE A 115 -1.81 4.77 -16.92
C ILE A 115 -2.30 6.10 -17.47
N ASP A 116 -3.00 6.88 -16.63
CA ASP A 116 -3.49 8.22 -16.97
C ASP A 116 -3.51 9.07 -15.70
N GLU A 117 -2.61 10.05 -15.62
CA GLU A 117 -2.46 10.92 -14.45
C GLU A 117 -3.72 11.77 -14.20
N LYS A 118 -4.28 12.33 -15.23
CA LYS A 118 -5.46 13.22 -15.10
C LYS A 118 -6.69 12.47 -14.61
N LYS A 119 -6.88 11.24 -15.09
CA LYS A 119 -8.00 10.37 -14.70
C LYS A 119 -7.70 9.55 -13.45
N ARG A 120 -6.50 9.66 -12.90
CA ARG A 120 -6.02 8.84 -11.79
C ARG A 120 -6.23 7.35 -12.04
N MET A 121 -5.89 6.91 -13.25
CA MET A 121 -5.91 5.50 -13.61
C MET A 121 -4.55 4.89 -13.27
N TYR A 122 -4.53 4.09 -12.22
CA TYR A 122 -3.32 3.48 -11.67
C TYR A 122 -3.45 1.96 -11.64
N GLN A 123 -2.47 1.29 -12.22
CA GLN A 123 -2.32 -0.16 -12.08
C GLN A 123 -1.47 -0.45 -10.85
N VAL A 124 -1.99 -1.27 -9.94
CA VAL A 124 -1.26 -1.63 -8.72
C VAL A 124 -0.18 -2.66 -9.04
N LEU A 125 1.06 -2.35 -8.68
CA LEU A 125 2.22 -3.22 -8.87
C LEU A 125 2.71 -3.83 -7.55
N GLY A 126 2.54 -3.09 -6.45
CA GLY A 126 3.03 -3.51 -5.15
C GLY A 126 2.50 -2.63 -4.04
N ARG A 127 3.07 -2.79 -2.86
CA ARG A 127 2.84 -1.92 -1.71
C ARG A 127 4.15 -1.62 -1.01
N ILE A 128 4.21 -0.47 -0.36
CA ILE A 128 5.32 -0.11 0.49
C ILE A 128 4.77 0.34 1.85
N THR A 129 5.31 -0.22 2.91
CA THR A 129 4.83 -0.02 4.28
C THR A 129 5.96 0.42 5.20
N LYS A 130 5.61 0.92 6.37
CA LYS A 130 6.60 1.21 7.42
C LYS A 130 7.41 -0.03 7.79
N THR A 131 6.81 -1.21 7.73
CA THR A 131 7.51 -2.48 7.98
C THR A 131 8.63 -2.73 6.98
N ASN A 132 8.43 -2.40 5.70
CA ASN A 132 9.48 -2.50 4.69
C ASN A 132 10.70 -1.64 5.07
N PHE A 133 10.47 -0.42 5.55
CA PHE A 133 11.55 0.47 5.98
C PHE A 133 12.23 0.01 7.26
N THR A 134 11.47 -0.51 8.23
CA THR A 134 12.04 -1.06 9.46
C THR A 134 12.98 -2.22 9.14
N ARG A 135 12.54 -3.12 8.26
CA ARG A 135 13.36 -4.25 7.79
C ARG A 135 14.61 -3.76 7.08
N LEU A 136 14.47 -2.77 6.21
CA LEU A 136 15.60 -2.14 5.51
C LEU A 136 16.65 -1.62 6.51
N LEU A 137 16.22 -0.91 7.53
CA LEU A 137 17.14 -0.35 8.53
C LEU A 137 17.89 -1.44 9.29
N VAL A 138 17.24 -2.55 9.63
CA VAL A 138 17.88 -3.70 10.26
C VAL A 138 18.91 -4.31 9.29
N ASP A 139 18.52 -4.52 8.05
CA ASP A 139 19.40 -5.12 7.03
C ASP A 139 20.65 -4.25 6.78
N LEU A 140 20.47 -2.93 6.70
CA LEU A 140 21.60 -2.01 6.53
C LEU A 140 22.52 -2.02 7.75
N ALA A 141 21.96 -2.06 8.96
CA ALA A 141 22.75 -2.14 10.19
C ALA A 141 23.57 -3.44 10.29
N GLU A 142 23.07 -4.52 9.69
CA GLU A 142 23.75 -5.82 9.63
C GLU A 142 24.64 -5.99 8.41
N GLY A 143 24.83 -4.95 7.60
CA GLY A 143 25.66 -4.98 6.40
C GLY A 143 25.04 -5.72 5.21
N LYS A 144 23.72 -5.87 5.18
CA LYS A 144 22.99 -6.61 4.13
C LYS A 144 22.41 -5.70 3.03
N GLY A 145 22.83 -4.44 2.96
CA GLY A 145 22.31 -3.47 1.99
C GLY A 145 22.45 -3.89 0.53
N GLY A 146 23.47 -4.70 0.20
CA GLY A 146 23.69 -5.21 -1.15
C GLY A 146 22.59 -6.13 -1.69
N ASN A 147 21.78 -6.70 -0.81
CA ASN A 147 20.69 -7.61 -1.21
C ASN A 147 19.55 -6.91 -1.97
N TYR A 148 19.45 -5.59 -1.85
CA TYR A 148 18.41 -4.80 -2.50
C TYR A 148 18.71 -4.49 -3.98
N HIS A 149 19.94 -4.71 -4.42
CA HIS A 149 20.35 -4.47 -5.80
C HIS A 149 20.44 -5.74 -6.66
N ASN A 150 20.28 -6.92 -6.04
CA ASN A 150 20.44 -8.21 -6.71
C ASN A 150 19.12 -8.84 -7.18
N ASN A 151 17.99 -8.15 -7.02
CA ASN A 151 16.68 -8.65 -7.43
C ASN A 151 16.28 -8.24 -8.86
N GLU A 152 17.25 -7.87 -9.68
CA GLU A 152 17.05 -7.72 -11.11
C GLU A 152 17.21 -9.09 -11.79
N ALA A 153 16.17 -9.86 -11.72
CA ALA A 153 16.07 -11.06 -12.55
C ALA A 153 14.70 -11.09 -13.20
#